data_a2190b74544794953e745ec24bd5a298
#
_entry.id   a2190b74544794953e745ec24bd5a298
#
_cell.length_a   1.000
_cell.length_b   1.000
_cell.length_c   1.000
_cell.angle_alpha   90.00
_cell.angle_beta   90.00
_cell.angle_gamma   90.00
#
_symmetry.space_group_name_H-M   'P 1'
#
loop_
_entity.id
_entity.type
_entity.pdbx_description
1 polymer ?
#
loop_
_entity_poly.entity_id
_entity_poly.type
_entity_poly.pdbx_seq_one_letter_code
_entity_poly.pdbx_strand_id
1 'polypeptide(L)'
;MLRNSKYTAEELWQKDHDHVIHPFTDFAQWDEKGSEIMAEAEGIHVYDTHGNKFIDGIGGLWCVNIGYGREEMAQAIADQVRAIPYYSPFNHLSTPPAGILGAMIAERTPGDLDHMFFGTGGSMANDTAIRFVHFYWNQKGKPNKKKVISRIDAYHGMTYLAAALTGIEFDKIGFDQADELVEYVACPYPYRRPEGMTIEEFGDWLIEDLEKKIETVGAENIGAFIAEPIMGAGGVIVPPEGYHKRTLEVCKANDILYISDEVVTGFGRLGHYFASEAVFGIVPDIITSAKGISSGYQPLSATIISQEMYDVMSIPQADGALFTTGFTYSGHPVCCAAGIKNIEIIDDEDICGHVRKVGPYFEEKLGELNDLPLVGEVRGKCFMMCVENVANKETKELLPPEVNVGGRIADHAQKNGLIVRPLGHLNIMSPPLTMTTEQIDEFVGILKGAIEATQDDLVREGVWNG
;
A
#
# COMPACT_ATOMS: atom_id res chain seq x y z
N MET A 1 -23.70 -3.76 23.25
CA MET A 1 -22.79 -4.15 24.34
C MET A 1 -21.54 -4.69 23.68
N LEU A 2 -20.38 -4.08 23.91
CA LEU A 2 -19.11 -4.47 23.25
C LEU A 2 -18.81 -5.93 23.61
N ARG A 3 -18.66 -6.81 22.61
CA ARG A 3 -18.29 -8.20 22.83
C ARG A 3 -16.97 -8.22 23.63
N ASN A 4 -17.01 -8.77 24.84
CA ASN A 4 -15.86 -8.97 25.73
C ASN A 4 -15.21 -7.72 26.38
N SER A 5 -15.81 -6.52 26.32
CA SER A 5 -15.29 -5.37 27.06
C SER A 5 -16.04 -5.17 28.39
N LYS A 6 -15.28 -4.99 29.47
CA LYS A 6 -15.81 -4.54 30.77
C LYS A 6 -15.91 -3.01 30.89
N TYR A 7 -15.50 -2.29 29.85
CA TYR A 7 -15.43 -0.85 29.82
C TYR A 7 -16.57 -0.26 28.95
N THR A 8 -17.06 0.94 29.30
CA THR A 8 -17.98 1.72 28.47
C THR A 8 -17.26 2.32 27.27
N ALA A 9 -18.01 2.86 26.29
CA ALA A 9 -17.43 3.56 25.15
C ALA A 9 -16.58 4.77 25.60
N GLU A 10 -17.08 5.54 26.57
CA GLU A 10 -16.40 6.70 27.14
C GLU A 10 -15.11 6.31 27.87
N GLU A 11 -15.15 5.22 28.65
CA GLU A 11 -13.96 4.71 29.34
C GLU A 11 -12.90 4.22 28.35
N LEU A 12 -13.31 3.61 27.24
CA LEU A 12 -12.39 3.18 26.16
C LEU A 12 -11.79 4.38 25.49
N TRP A 13 -12.60 5.36 25.10
CA TRP A 13 -12.14 6.61 24.51
C TRP A 13 -11.12 7.33 25.38
N GLN A 14 -11.43 7.46 26.69
CA GLN A 14 -10.52 8.13 27.64
C GLN A 14 -9.18 7.39 27.77
N LYS A 15 -9.21 6.04 27.81
CA LYS A 15 -7.97 5.24 27.88
C LYS A 15 -7.11 5.36 26.64
N ASP A 16 -7.74 5.38 25.47
CA ASP A 16 -7.06 5.55 24.19
C ASP A 16 -6.45 6.95 24.09
N HIS A 17 -7.26 7.99 24.34
CA HIS A 17 -6.84 9.38 24.34
C HIS A 17 -5.65 9.66 25.25
N ASP A 18 -5.66 9.14 26.46
CA ASP A 18 -4.64 9.45 27.48
C ASP A 18 -3.34 8.64 27.32
N HIS A 19 -3.38 7.50 26.62
CA HIS A 19 -2.26 6.53 26.69
C HIS A 19 -1.75 6.05 25.34
N VAL A 20 -2.43 6.31 24.22
CA VAL A 20 -2.04 5.81 22.90
C VAL A 20 -1.70 6.98 21.97
N ILE A 21 -0.49 6.95 21.41
CA ILE A 21 -0.09 7.88 20.34
C ILE A 21 -0.45 7.22 19.02
N HIS A 22 -1.38 7.83 18.29
CA HIS A 22 -1.79 7.33 16.98
C HIS A 22 -0.82 7.77 15.86
N PRO A 23 -0.62 6.95 14.82
CA PRO A 23 0.16 7.36 13.66
C PRO A 23 -0.55 8.48 12.88
N PHE A 24 0.20 9.40 12.29
CA PHE A 24 -0.31 10.53 11.50
C PHE A 24 -1.34 11.41 12.24
N THR A 25 -1.09 11.69 13.52
CA THR A 25 -2.00 12.46 14.39
C THR A 25 -1.76 13.96 14.27
N ASP A 26 -2.83 14.71 14.03
CA ASP A 26 -2.85 16.15 14.23
C ASP A 26 -3.10 16.47 15.72
N PHE A 27 -2.04 16.72 16.46
CA PHE A 27 -2.13 17.02 17.90
C PHE A 27 -2.93 18.29 18.22
N ALA A 28 -3.06 19.24 17.27
CA ALA A 28 -3.88 20.43 17.49
C ALA A 28 -5.39 20.12 17.60
N GLN A 29 -5.82 19.02 16.98
CA GLN A 29 -7.22 18.58 17.00
C GLN A 29 -7.46 17.41 17.97
N TRP A 30 -6.38 16.77 18.46
CA TRP A 30 -6.48 15.56 19.28
C TRP A 30 -7.27 15.75 20.56
N ASP A 31 -7.02 16.84 21.29
CA ASP A 31 -7.68 17.11 22.58
C ASP A 31 -9.21 17.26 22.47
N GLU A 32 -9.70 17.72 21.31
CA GLU A 32 -11.14 17.92 21.09
C GLU A 32 -11.81 16.69 20.44
N LYS A 33 -11.14 16.07 19.47
CA LYS A 33 -11.74 15.00 18.67
C LYS A 33 -11.43 13.60 19.20
N GLY A 34 -10.19 13.38 19.69
CA GLY A 34 -9.71 12.05 20.04
C GLY A 34 -9.81 11.06 18.88
N SER A 35 -9.96 9.78 19.20
CA SER A 35 -10.13 8.71 18.24
C SER A 35 -11.59 8.23 18.15
N GLU A 36 -11.99 7.80 16.98
CA GLU A 36 -13.18 6.99 16.78
C GLU A 36 -12.79 5.50 16.90
N ILE A 37 -13.38 4.84 17.89
CA ILE A 37 -12.96 3.47 18.24
C ILE A 37 -13.84 2.45 17.53
N MET A 38 -13.26 1.71 16.58
CA MET A 38 -13.89 0.55 15.96
C MET A 38 -13.81 -0.66 16.89
N ALA A 39 -14.93 -1.31 17.14
CA ALA A 39 -15.06 -2.35 18.16
C ALA A 39 -15.35 -3.73 17.61
N GLU A 40 -16.08 -3.83 16.51
CA GLU A 40 -16.48 -5.07 15.87
C GLU A 40 -16.38 -4.93 14.34
N ALA A 41 -16.26 -6.08 13.64
CA ALA A 41 -16.25 -6.09 12.18
C ALA A 41 -16.78 -7.43 11.64
N GLU A 42 -17.47 -7.39 10.47
CA GLU A 42 -18.00 -8.56 9.78
C GLU A 42 -18.14 -8.29 8.28
N GLY A 43 -17.66 -9.20 7.44
CA GLY A 43 -17.70 -9.06 5.98
C GLY A 43 -16.97 -7.81 5.51
N ILE A 44 -17.71 -6.84 4.97
CA ILE A 44 -17.16 -5.55 4.52
C ILE A 44 -17.43 -4.41 5.51
N HIS A 45 -18.02 -4.71 6.66
CA HIS A 45 -18.49 -3.71 7.61
C HIS A 45 -17.66 -3.65 8.88
N VAL A 46 -17.53 -2.45 9.41
CA VAL A 46 -17.01 -2.18 10.75
C VAL A 46 -18.08 -1.50 11.61
N TYR A 47 -17.93 -1.64 12.91
CA TYR A 47 -18.87 -1.09 13.89
C TYR A 47 -18.08 -0.35 14.98
N ASP A 48 -18.49 0.87 15.28
CA ASP A 48 -17.91 1.63 16.38
C ASP A 48 -18.37 1.16 17.77
N THR A 49 -17.85 1.80 18.81
CA THR A 49 -18.23 1.52 20.20
C THR A 49 -19.68 1.87 20.55
N HIS A 50 -20.36 2.66 19.74
CA HIS A 50 -21.77 3.03 19.87
C HIS A 50 -22.71 2.09 19.08
N GLY A 51 -22.15 1.19 18.26
CA GLY A 51 -22.88 0.25 17.42
C GLY A 51 -23.29 0.82 16.06
N ASN A 52 -22.76 1.97 15.65
CA ASN A 52 -22.94 2.50 14.31
C ASN A 52 -22.23 1.58 13.32
N LYS A 53 -22.89 1.27 12.21
CA LYS A 53 -22.41 0.39 11.16
C LYS A 53 -21.92 1.17 9.97
N PHE A 54 -20.73 0.83 9.47
CA PHE A 54 -20.13 1.47 8.30
C PHE A 54 -19.65 0.42 7.29
N ILE A 55 -19.80 0.71 6.00
CA ILE A 55 -19.03 0.04 4.95
C ILE A 55 -17.59 0.51 5.09
N ASP A 56 -16.64 -0.42 5.20
CA ASP A 56 -15.21 -0.09 5.23
C ASP A 56 -14.67 0.11 3.82
N GLY A 57 -14.72 1.35 3.34
CA GLY A 57 -14.24 1.73 2.01
C GLY A 57 -12.72 1.77 1.87
N ILE A 58 -11.97 1.54 2.96
CA ILE A 58 -10.51 1.55 2.96
C ILE A 58 -9.87 0.20 3.32
N GLY A 59 -10.70 -0.83 3.62
CA GLY A 59 -10.21 -2.17 3.95
C GLY A 59 -9.23 -2.16 5.13
N GLY A 60 -9.63 -1.60 6.28
CA GLY A 60 -8.76 -1.27 7.40
C GLY A 60 -7.78 -0.17 7.03
N LEU A 61 -6.68 -0.51 6.41
CA LEU A 61 -5.75 0.41 5.74
C LEU A 61 -5.12 -0.31 4.54
N TRP A 62 -5.92 -0.55 3.49
CA TRP A 62 -5.52 -1.27 2.26
C TRP A 62 -5.17 -2.75 2.51
N CYS A 63 -5.65 -3.36 3.59
CA CYS A 63 -5.15 -4.66 4.00
C CYS A 63 -6.19 -5.77 4.14
N VAL A 64 -7.47 -5.47 4.40
CA VAL A 64 -8.49 -6.50 4.69
C VAL A 64 -9.07 -7.06 3.39
N ASN A 65 -8.26 -7.84 2.67
CA ASN A 65 -8.63 -8.34 1.33
C ASN A 65 -9.76 -9.38 1.37
N ILE A 66 -9.72 -10.35 2.29
CA ILE A 66 -10.72 -11.43 2.42
C ILE A 66 -11.96 -11.04 3.23
N GLY A 67 -12.06 -9.78 3.71
CA GLY A 67 -13.10 -9.33 4.61
C GLY A 67 -12.86 -9.71 6.07
N TYR A 68 -13.77 -9.26 6.92
CA TYR A 68 -13.72 -9.43 8.37
C TYR A 68 -14.49 -10.67 8.84
N GLY A 69 -14.22 -11.11 10.09
CA GLY A 69 -15.03 -12.12 10.78
C GLY A 69 -14.86 -13.55 10.26
N ARG A 70 -13.72 -13.86 9.64
CA ARG A 70 -13.42 -15.20 9.10
C ARG A 70 -13.10 -16.18 10.21
N GLU A 71 -14.04 -17.07 10.51
CA GLU A 71 -13.89 -18.08 11.57
C GLU A 71 -12.76 -19.06 11.26
N GLU A 72 -12.61 -19.48 10.01
CA GLU A 72 -11.54 -20.37 9.56
C GLU A 72 -10.14 -19.75 9.76
N MET A 73 -10.03 -18.42 9.62
CA MET A 73 -8.79 -17.69 9.94
C MET A 73 -8.55 -17.65 11.47
N ALA A 74 -9.59 -17.35 12.24
CA ALA A 74 -9.50 -17.34 13.69
C ALA A 74 -9.08 -18.70 14.24
N GLN A 75 -9.64 -19.78 13.68
CA GLN A 75 -9.30 -21.16 14.05
C GLN A 75 -7.85 -21.51 13.70
N ALA A 76 -7.38 -21.16 12.50
CA ALA A 76 -5.99 -21.42 12.08
C ALA A 76 -4.99 -20.72 13.01
N ILE A 77 -5.25 -19.46 13.37
CA ILE A 77 -4.43 -18.71 14.33
C ILE A 77 -4.45 -19.37 15.70
N ALA A 78 -5.62 -19.75 16.22
CA ALA A 78 -5.75 -20.38 17.53
C ALA A 78 -5.03 -21.73 17.59
N ASP A 79 -5.14 -22.53 16.55
CA ASP A 79 -4.47 -23.85 16.49
C ASP A 79 -2.95 -23.71 16.43
N GLN A 80 -2.44 -22.73 15.68
CA GLN A 80 -1.00 -22.45 15.64
C GLN A 80 -0.49 -21.96 17.02
N VAL A 81 -1.26 -21.12 17.72
CA VAL A 81 -0.90 -20.69 19.09
C VAL A 81 -0.83 -21.88 20.05
N ARG A 82 -1.76 -22.84 19.92
CA ARG A 82 -1.75 -24.07 20.74
C ARG A 82 -0.57 -25.00 20.41
N ALA A 83 -0.23 -25.09 19.11
CA ALA A 83 0.86 -25.96 18.65
C ALA A 83 2.24 -25.42 19.06
N ILE A 84 2.56 -24.22 18.62
CA ILE A 84 3.76 -23.46 18.98
C ILE A 84 3.53 -21.97 18.68
N PRO A 85 3.42 -21.12 19.71
CA PRO A 85 3.13 -19.70 19.53
C PRO A 85 4.32 -18.92 18.95
N TYR A 86 5.53 -19.33 19.30
CA TYR A 86 6.78 -18.71 18.83
C TYR A 86 7.95 -19.66 18.97
N TYR A 87 8.86 -19.62 17.99
CA TYR A 87 10.23 -20.12 18.11
C TYR A 87 11.18 -19.28 17.27
N SER A 88 12.44 -19.19 17.71
CA SER A 88 13.46 -18.37 17.05
C SER A 88 13.81 -18.88 15.66
N PRO A 89 13.85 -18.02 14.62
CA PRO A 89 14.33 -18.39 13.28
C PRO A 89 15.86 -18.29 13.13
N PHE A 90 16.58 -17.97 14.21
CA PHE A 90 18.04 -17.78 14.19
C PHE A 90 18.78 -19.11 14.32
N ASN A 91 20.07 -19.12 13.91
CA ASN A 91 20.97 -20.27 14.06
C ASN A 91 20.45 -21.58 13.42
N HIS A 92 19.93 -21.48 12.19
CA HIS A 92 19.41 -22.62 11.41
C HIS A 92 18.16 -23.27 12.01
N LEU A 93 17.43 -22.56 12.84
CA LEU A 93 16.13 -22.99 13.37
C LEU A 93 14.98 -22.45 12.50
N SER A 94 13.88 -23.16 12.48
CA SER A 94 12.68 -22.73 11.73
C SER A 94 11.42 -23.36 12.32
N THR A 95 10.27 -22.95 11.80
CA THR A 95 8.97 -23.54 12.14
C THR A 95 8.24 -23.96 10.86
N PRO A 96 7.40 -25.01 10.88
CA PRO A 96 6.71 -25.47 9.70
C PRO A 96 5.94 -24.38 8.92
N PRO A 97 5.17 -23.48 9.57
CA PRO A 97 4.42 -22.46 8.82
C PRO A 97 5.28 -21.53 7.96
N ALA A 98 6.50 -21.20 8.40
CA ALA A 98 7.38 -20.32 7.62
C ALA A 98 7.79 -20.97 6.29
N GLY A 99 8.18 -22.25 6.31
CA GLY A 99 8.54 -22.99 5.11
C GLY A 99 7.36 -23.22 4.17
N ILE A 100 6.19 -23.59 4.72
CA ILE A 100 4.96 -23.81 3.94
C ILE A 100 4.54 -22.50 3.26
N LEU A 101 4.46 -21.40 4.00
CA LEU A 101 4.08 -20.10 3.43
C LEU A 101 5.07 -19.65 2.35
N GLY A 102 6.38 -19.84 2.59
CA GLY A 102 7.40 -19.53 1.58
C GLY A 102 7.17 -20.25 0.27
N ALA A 103 6.92 -21.56 0.33
CA ALA A 103 6.61 -22.38 -0.86
C ALA A 103 5.32 -21.91 -1.56
N MET A 104 4.24 -21.64 -0.79
CA MET A 104 2.98 -21.17 -1.35
C MET A 104 3.12 -19.80 -2.05
N ILE A 105 3.93 -18.90 -1.52
CA ILE A 105 4.21 -17.61 -2.17
C ILE A 105 5.04 -17.83 -3.45
N ALA A 106 6.09 -18.66 -3.39
CA ALA A 106 6.96 -18.97 -4.53
C ALA A 106 6.18 -19.48 -5.76
N GLU A 107 5.15 -20.30 -5.54
CA GLU A 107 4.26 -20.79 -6.60
C GLU A 107 3.44 -19.69 -7.30
N ARG A 108 3.40 -18.47 -6.74
CA ARG A 108 2.52 -17.36 -7.17
C ARG A 108 3.28 -16.12 -7.60
N THR A 109 4.57 -16.05 -7.33
CA THR A 109 5.45 -14.96 -7.74
C THR A 109 5.84 -15.07 -9.21
N PRO A 110 6.13 -13.93 -9.89
CA PRO A 110 6.59 -13.95 -11.27
C PRO A 110 8.05 -14.43 -11.39
N GLY A 111 8.37 -15.03 -12.52
CA GLY A 111 9.74 -15.43 -12.87
C GLY A 111 10.34 -16.44 -11.88
N ASP A 112 11.50 -16.09 -11.34
CA ASP A 112 12.28 -16.90 -10.39
C ASP A 112 12.39 -16.26 -8.99
N LEU A 113 11.41 -15.43 -8.62
CA LEU A 113 11.32 -14.80 -7.29
C LEU A 113 10.78 -15.82 -6.27
N ASP A 114 11.63 -16.68 -5.74
CA ASP A 114 11.24 -17.83 -4.92
C ASP A 114 11.92 -17.89 -3.54
N HIS A 115 12.67 -16.84 -3.15
CA HIS A 115 13.32 -16.75 -1.85
C HIS A 115 12.71 -15.62 -0.99
N MET A 116 12.08 -15.99 0.14
CA MET A 116 11.35 -15.08 1.01
C MET A 116 12.11 -14.78 2.30
N PHE A 117 12.13 -13.50 2.65
CA PHE A 117 12.53 -13.05 3.98
C PHE A 117 11.32 -12.40 4.67
N PHE A 118 10.81 -13.04 5.71
CA PHE A 118 9.61 -12.56 6.41
C PHE A 118 9.91 -11.48 7.44
N GLY A 119 9.04 -10.47 7.49
CA GLY A 119 9.01 -9.39 8.47
C GLY A 119 7.58 -9.17 8.99
N THR A 120 7.33 -8.01 9.58
CA THR A 120 6.05 -7.71 10.23
C THR A 120 5.30 -6.51 9.65
N GLY A 121 5.84 -5.86 8.61
CA GLY A 121 5.20 -4.70 7.98
C GLY A 121 5.93 -4.23 6.73
N GLY A 122 5.25 -3.41 5.90
CA GLY A 122 5.77 -2.93 4.62
C GLY A 122 7.06 -2.11 4.76
N SER A 123 7.13 -1.20 5.73
CA SER A 123 8.37 -0.43 5.99
C SER A 123 9.56 -1.33 6.27
N MET A 124 9.35 -2.39 7.07
CA MET A 124 10.39 -3.39 7.38
C MET A 124 10.77 -4.21 6.13
N ALA A 125 9.81 -4.53 5.25
CA ALA A 125 10.11 -5.23 4.00
C ALA A 125 10.98 -4.36 3.07
N ASN A 126 10.68 -3.06 2.96
CA ASN A 126 11.45 -2.12 2.16
C ASN A 126 12.85 -1.86 2.76
N ASP A 127 12.98 -1.68 4.07
CA ASP A 127 14.30 -1.61 4.73
C ASP A 127 15.14 -2.85 4.45
N THR A 128 14.51 -4.03 4.50
CA THR A 128 15.16 -5.31 4.21
C THR A 128 15.61 -5.38 2.75
N ALA A 129 14.76 -4.95 1.80
CA ALA A 129 15.10 -4.92 0.38
C ALA A 129 16.35 -4.07 0.12
N ILE A 130 16.44 -2.87 0.72
CA ILE A 130 17.62 -2.02 0.56
C ILE A 130 18.87 -2.64 1.20
N ARG A 131 18.75 -3.28 2.36
CA ARG A 131 19.86 -4.01 2.96
C ARG A 131 20.34 -5.15 2.06
N PHE A 132 19.42 -5.86 1.39
CA PHE A 132 19.75 -6.92 0.42
C PHE A 132 20.43 -6.36 -0.83
N VAL A 133 19.95 -5.24 -1.36
CA VAL A 133 20.62 -4.51 -2.46
C VAL A 133 22.07 -4.16 -2.10
N HIS A 134 22.29 -3.58 -0.90
CA HIS A 134 23.63 -3.22 -0.45
C HIS A 134 24.53 -4.45 -0.28
N PHE A 135 23.99 -5.54 0.31
CA PHE A 135 24.73 -6.76 0.50
C PHE A 135 25.08 -7.43 -0.84
N TYR A 136 24.12 -7.54 -1.76
CA TYR A 136 24.30 -8.06 -3.10
C TYR A 136 25.44 -7.35 -3.86
N TRP A 137 25.41 -6.01 -3.88
CA TRP A 137 26.44 -5.24 -4.57
C TRP A 137 27.80 -5.32 -3.89
N ASN A 138 27.86 -5.44 -2.57
CA ASN A 138 29.11 -5.70 -1.86
C ASN A 138 29.71 -7.05 -2.29
N GLN A 139 28.87 -8.10 -2.37
CA GLN A 139 29.31 -9.43 -2.82
C GLN A 139 29.80 -9.42 -4.28
N LYS A 140 29.18 -8.62 -5.14
CA LYS A 140 29.63 -8.42 -6.53
C LYS A 140 30.85 -7.51 -6.67
N GLY A 141 31.45 -7.06 -5.57
CA GLY A 141 32.64 -6.18 -5.58
C GLY A 141 32.35 -4.74 -6.06
N LYS A 142 31.07 -4.30 -5.97
CA LYS A 142 30.62 -2.95 -6.35
C LYS A 142 30.12 -2.17 -5.12
N PRO A 143 30.98 -1.88 -4.12
CA PRO A 143 30.54 -1.32 -2.83
C PRO A 143 30.01 0.12 -2.92
N ASN A 144 30.17 0.81 -4.03
CA ASN A 144 29.65 2.17 -4.23
C ASN A 144 28.19 2.21 -4.65
N LYS A 145 27.60 1.09 -5.13
CA LYS A 145 26.18 1.01 -5.52
C LYS A 145 25.25 1.00 -4.30
N LYS A 146 25.02 2.18 -3.70
CA LYS A 146 24.26 2.35 -2.46
C LYS A 146 23.01 3.21 -2.63
N LYS A 147 23.01 4.14 -3.59
CA LYS A 147 21.86 5.01 -3.79
C LYS A 147 20.68 4.25 -4.37
N VAL A 148 19.48 4.69 -4.01
CA VAL A 148 18.21 4.17 -4.52
C VAL A 148 17.46 5.30 -5.21
N ILE A 149 16.95 5.04 -6.39
CA ILE A 149 16.04 5.98 -7.05
C ILE A 149 14.61 5.65 -6.63
N SER A 150 13.89 6.64 -6.12
CA SER A 150 12.46 6.61 -5.83
C SER A 150 11.73 7.66 -6.65
N ARG A 151 10.42 7.79 -6.47
CA ARG A 151 9.58 8.75 -7.18
C ARG A 151 9.03 9.82 -6.23
N ILE A 152 8.87 11.04 -6.71
CA ILE A 152 8.08 12.07 -6.02
C ILE A 152 6.67 11.50 -5.80
N ASP A 153 6.07 11.78 -4.65
CA ASP A 153 4.76 11.29 -4.18
C ASP A 153 4.67 9.76 -3.92
N ALA A 154 5.75 8.99 -4.03
CA ALA A 154 5.77 7.59 -3.62
C ALA A 154 5.68 7.41 -2.11
N TYR A 155 5.12 6.29 -1.65
CA TYR A 155 5.08 5.92 -0.24
C TYR A 155 5.64 4.51 -0.02
N HIS A 156 6.74 4.42 0.72
CA HIS A 156 7.41 3.14 0.98
C HIS A 156 7.53 2.79 2.48
N GLY A 157 7.01 3.62 3.36
CA GLY A 157 6.99 3.40 4.81
C GLY A 157 7.61 4.52 5.62
N MET A 158 7.70 4.31 6.95
CA MET A 158 8.10 5.34 7.93
C MET A 158 9.18 4.87 8.93
N THR A 159 9.89 3.78 8.65
CA THR A 159 11.18 3.50 9.29
C THR A 159 12.23 4.48 8.76
N TYR A 160 13.34 4.65 9.46
CA TYR A 160 14.35 5.68 9.12
C TYR A 160 14.83 5.61 7.66
N LEU A 161 14.96 4.40 7.09
CA LEU A 161 15.35 4.21 5.69
C LEU A 161 14.13 4.25 4.74
N ALA A 162 13.02 3.59 5.07
CA ALA A 162 11.83 3.62 4.23
C ALA A 162 11.20 5.02 4.13
N ALA A 163 11.33 5.86 5.17
CA ALA A 163 10.93 7.27 5.13
C ALA A 163 11.75 8.05 4.10
N ALA A 164 13.04 7.75 3.96
CA ALA A 164 13.85 8.35 2.90
C ALA A 164 13.41 7.91 1.49
N LEU A 165 12.86 6.70 1.31
CA LEU A 165 12.30 6.25 0.03
C LEU A 165 10.94 6.89 -0.29
N THR A 166 10.19 7.33 0.73
CA THR A 166 8.91 8.01 0.60
C THR A 166 9.12 9.40 0.00
N GLY A 167 8.45 9.69 -1.12
CA GLY A 167 8.58 10.96 -1.87
C GLY A 167 7.50 11.99 -1.54
N ILE A 168 6.65 11.73 -0.54
CA ILE A 168 5.62 12.67 -0.06
C ILE A 168 6.27 13.63 0.94
N GLU A 169 6.53 14.86 0.50
CA GLU A 169 7.22 15.87 1.31
C GLU A 169 6.54 16.16 2.66
N PHE A 170 5.20 16.18 2.66
CA PHE A 170 4.42 16.44 3.88
C PHE A 170 4.70 15.40 4.98
N ASP A 171 4.92 14.14 4.62
CA ASP A 171 5.15 13.06 5.57
C ASP A 171 6.54 13.13 6.24
N LYS A 172 7.43 13.98 5.73
CA LYS A 172 8.80 14.14 6.24
C LYS A 172 8.98 15.32 7.18
N ILE A 173 8.02 16.23 7.23
CA ILE A 173 8.13 17.47 8.02
C ILE A 173 8.33 17.12 9.49
N GLY A 174 9.46 17.57 10.06
CA GLY A 174 9.79 17.39 11.47
C GLY A 174 10.45 16.07 11.82
N PHE A 175 10.76 15.23 10.83
CA PHE A 175 11.47 13.96 11.01
C PHE A 175 12.77 13.92 10.21
N ASP A 176 13.79 13.24 10.75
CA ASP A 176 15.04 12.96 10.06
C ASP A 176 14.99 11.55 9.45
N GLN A 177 15.64 11.36 8.29
CA GLN A 177 15.73 10.08 7.57
C GLN A 177 17.07 9.98 6.83
N ALA A 178 17.32 8.89 6.12
CA ALA A 178 18.57 8.61 5.38
C ALA A 178 18.55 9.26 3.98
N ASP A 179 18.35 10.57 3.88
CA ASP A 179 18.18 11.30 2.61
C ASP A 179 19.37 11.15 1.66
N GLU A 180 20.59 11.00 2.17
CA GLU A 180 21.81 10.83 1.36
C GLU A 180 21.81 9.55 0.51
N LEU A 181 20.97 8.59 0.83
CA LEU A 181 20.86 7.32 0.10
C LEU A 181 19.82 7.37 -1.03
N VAL A 182 19.00 8.41 -1.12
CA VAL A 182 17.85 8.41 -2.04
C VAL A 182 17.92 9.57 -3.02
N GLU A 183 17.60 9.27 -4.26
CA GLU A 183 17.40 10.23 -5.35
C GLU A 183 15.97 10.10 -5.85
N TYR A 184 15.37 11.22 -6.28
CA TYR A 184 13.99 11.22 -6.75
C TYR A 184 13.91 11.56 -8.23
N VAL A 185 12.99 10.89 -8.92
CA VAL A 185 12.53 11.20 -10.28
C VAL A 185 11.07 11.63 -10.24
N ALA A 186 10.59 12.18 -11.34
CA ALA A 186 9.24 12.71 -11.45
C ALA A 186 8.15 11.67 -11.16
N CYS A 187 7.05 12.16 -10.59
CA CYS A 187 5.84 11.38 -10.36
C CYS A 187 5.16 11.04 -11.70
N PRO A 188 4.85 9.76 -12.00
CA PRO A 188 4.22 9.35 -13.24
C PRO A 188 2.69 9.59 -13.21
N TYR A 189 2.27 10.84 -13.04
CA TYR A 189 0.89 11.25 -12.82
C TYR A 189 0.23 11.82 -14.09
N PRO A 190 -0.50 11.03 -14.90
CA PRO A 190 -1.01 11.47 -16.18
C PRO A 190 -1.98 12.66 -16.12
N TYR A 191 -2.84 12.70 -15.08
CA TYR A 191 -3.78 13.80 -14.91
C TYR A 191 -3.09 15.14 -14.66
N ARG A 192 -1.97 15.13 -13.89
CA ARG A 192 -1.19 16.34 -13.55
C ARG A 192 0.06 16.54 -14.41
N ARG A 193 0.13 15.88 -15.59
CA ARG A 193 1.24 16.06 -16.54
C ARG A 193 1.38 17.52 -17.00
N PRO A 194 2.56 17.95 -17.44
CA PRO A 194 2.76 19.30 -17.99
C PRO A 194 1.74 19.65 -19.08
N GLU A 195 1.29 20.90 -19.08
CA GLU A 195 0.32 21.41 -20.04
C GLU A 195 0.83 21.25 -21.49
N GLY A 196 -0.06 20.81 -22.37
CA GLY A 196 0.24 20.60 -23.78
C GLY A 196 0.87 19.24 -24.12
N MET A 197 1.35 18.47 -23.14
CA MET A 197 1.84 17.12 -23.39
C MET A 197 0.71 16.11 -23.58
N THR A 198 0.83 15.23 -24.56
CA THR A 198 0.03 14.00 -24.63
C THR A 198 0.48 13.02 -23.54
N ILE A 199 -0.30 11.96 -23.29
CA ILE A 199 0.10 10.89 -22.32
C ILE A 199 1.36 10.16 -22.82
N GLU A 200 1.49 9.96 -24.12
CA GLU A 200 2.65 9.31 -24.74
C GLU A 200 3.93 10.15 -24.56
N GLU A 201 3.88 11.46 -24.94
CA GLU A 201 4.99 12.39 -24.72
C GLU A 201 5.39 12.51 -23.24
N PHE A 202 4.40 12.46 -22.35
CA PHE A 202 4.67 12.43 -20.91
C PHE A 202 5.36 11.14 -20.49
N GLY A 203 4.96 10.00 -21.04
CA GLY A 203 5.65 8.72 -20.84
C GLY A 203 7.11 8.76 -21.28
N ASP A 204 7.39 9.38 -22.45
CA ASP A 204 8.76 9.58 -22.95
C ASP A 204 9.56 10.50 -22.02
N TRP A 205 9.01 11.61 -21.63
CA TRP A 205 9.64 12.57 -20.71
C TRP A 205 10.00 11.95 -19.36
N LEU A 206 9.15 11.06 -18.81
CA LEU A 206 9.43 10.35 -17.57
C LEU A 206 10.66 9.42 -17.68
N ILE A 207 10.84 8.79 -18.83
CA ILE A 207 12.00 7.93 -19.07
C ILE A 207 13.27 8.77 -19.25
N GLU A 208 13.18 9.88 -19.99
CA GLU A 208 14.29 10.83 -20.13
C GLU A 208 14.72 11.43 -18.78
N ASP A 209 13.77 11.72 -17.86
CA ASP A 209 14.07 12.19 -16.50
C ASP A 209 14.84 11.13 -15.70
N LEU A 210 14.46 9.86 -15.80
CA LEU A 210 15.17 8.76 -15.18
C LEU A 210 16.58 8.60 -15.75
N GLU A 211 16.75 8.60 -17.08
CA GLU A 211 18.06 8.48 -17.74
C GLU A 211 19.00 9.62 -17.33
N LYS A 212 18.48 10.85 -17.33
CA LYS A 212 19.22 12.03 -16.88
C LYS A 212 19.61 11.97 -15.40
N LYS A 213 18.74 11.44 -14.55
CA LYS A 213 19.05 11.21 -13.13
C LYS A 213 20.19 10.21 -12.99
N ILE A 214 20.14 9.10 -13.74
CA ILE A 214 21.21 8.08 -13.73
C ILE A 214 22.54 8.67 -14.21
N GLU A 215 22.52 9.46 -15.27
CA GLU A 215 23.71 10.15 -15.78
C GLU A 215 24.30 11.10 -14.72
N THR A 216 23.46 11.89 -14.04
CA THR A 216 23.89 12.88 -13.04
C THR A 216 24.50 12.25 -11.80
N VAL A 217 23.91 11.15 -11.31
CA VAL A 217 24.33 10.44 -10.10
C VAL A 217 25.51 9.50 -10.35
N GLY A 218 25.58 8.97 -11.58
CA GLY A 218 26.49 7.90 -11.99
C GLY A 218 25.92 6.51 -11.68
N ALA A 219 25.73 5.68 -12.71
CA ALA A 219 25.15 4.33 -12.56
C ALA A 219 25.93 3.45 -11.58
N GLU A 220 27.22 3.69 -11.41
CA GLU A 220 28.11 2.99 -10.47
C GLU A 220 27.78 3.28 -8.99
N ASN A 221 27.00 4.32 -8.71
CA ASN A 221 26.57 4.70 -7.36
C ASN A 221 25.13 4.23 -7.04
N ILE A 222 24.37 3.82 -8.06
CA ILE A 222 22.94 3.46 -7.92
C ILE A 222 22.80 1.95 -7.80
N GLY A 223 22.27 1.49 -6.66
CA GLY A 223 22.04 0.07 -6.39
C GLY A 223 20.68 -0.42 -6.87
N ALA A 224 19.64 0.40 -6.72
CA ALA A 224 18.28 0.00 -7.10
C ALA A 224 17.40 1.20 -7.51
N PHE A 225 16.32 0.89 -8.23
CA PHE A 225 15.12 1.70 -8.41
C PHE A 225 13.96 1.01 -7.68
N ILE A 226 13.14 1.78 -6.93
CA ILE A 226 11.97 1.27 -6.23
C ILE A 226 10.68 1.92 -6.74
N ALA A 227 9.65 1.11 -6.95
CA ALA A 227 8.36 1.60 -7.43
C ALA A 227 7.18 0.76 -6.95
N GLU A 228 6.11 1.44 -6.52
CA GLU A 228 4.78 0.84 -6.43
C GLU A 228 4.21 0.65 -7.86
N PRO A 229 3.61 -0.50 -8.22
CA PRO A 229 2.95 -0.67 -9.53
C PRO A 229 1.85 0.37 -9.80
N ILE A 230 1.04 0.68 -8.78
CA ILE A 230 0.15 1.85 -8.70
C ILE A 230 0.51 2.56 -7.40
N MET A 231 0.80 3.85 -7.46
CA MET A 231 1.17 4.61 -6.27
C MET A 231 -0.06 4.76 -5.37
N GLY A 232 0.01 4.25 -4.14
CA GLY A 232 -1.14 4.22 -3.24
C GLY A 232 -1.39 5.57 -2.57
N ALA A 233 -0.59 5.89 -1.55
CA ALA A 233 -0.74 7.08 -0.73
C ALA A 233 -0.54 8.40 -1.51
N GLY A 234 0.22 8.38 -2.59
CA GLY A 234 0.35 9.52 -3.50
C GLY A 234 -0.93 9.87 -4.26
N GLY A 235 -1.99 9.08 -4.15
CA GLY A 235 -3.30 9.39 -4.74
C GLY A 235 -3.80 8.39 -5.76
N VAL A 236 -3.48 7.11 -5.62
CA VAL A 236 -3.84 6.03 -6.56
C VAL A 236 -3.43 6.37 -8.00
N ILE A 237 -2.15 6.71 -8.15
CA ILE A 237 -1.63 7.14 -9.45
C ILE A 237 -1.29 5.91 -10.30
N VAL A 238 -2.04 5.72 -11.37
CA VAL A 238 -1.78 4.72 -12.41
C VAL A 238 -0.83 5.35 -13.43
N PRO A 239 0.39 4.80 -13.62
CA PRO A 239 1.35 5.39 -14.54
C PRO A 239 0.92 5.22 -16.00
N PRO A 240 1.49 6.00 -16.95
CA PRO A 240 1.29 5.78 -18.38
C PRO A 240 1.58 4.34 -18.80
N GLU A 241 0.88 3.87 -19.82
CA GLU A 241 1.10 2.53 -20.37
C GLU A 241 2.58 2.31 -20.75
N GLY A 242 3.12 1.14 -20.40
CA GLY A 242 4.51 0.77 -20.67
C GLY A 242 5.56 1.42 -19.76
N TYR A 243 5.18 2.32 -18.85
CA TYR A 243 6.14 3.01 -17.95
C TYR A 243 7.04 2.05 -17.19
N HIS A 244 6.48 1.07 -16.47
CA HIS A 244 7.27 0.12 -15.68
C HIS A 244 8.19 -0.73 -16.55
N LYS A 245 7.72 -1.16 -17.73
CA LYS A 245 8.54 -1.95 -18.66
C LYS A 245 9.75 -1.18 -19.13
N ARG A 246 9.55 0.06 -19.61
CA ARG A 246 10.62 0.94 -20.07
C ARG A 246 11.58 1.30 -18.93
N THR A 247 11.06 1.57 -17.74
CA THR A 247 11.88 1.83 -16.53
C THR A 247 12.76 0.62 -16.19
N LEU A 248 12.20 -0.60 -16.23
CA LEU A 248 12.98 -1.82 -16.00
C LEU A 248 14.07 -2.02 -17.08
N GLU A 249 13.78 -1.73 -18.34
CA GLU A 249 14.76 -1.79 -19.44
C GLU A 249 15.93 -0.82 -19.20
N VAL A 250 15.64 0.42 -18.79
CA VAL A 250 16.67 1.41 -18.42
C VAL A 250 17.48 0.93 -17.21
N CYS A 251 16.83 0.40 -16.17
CA CYS A 251 17.53 -0.14 -14.99
C CYS A 251 18.47 -1.28 -15.37
N LYS A 252 18.01 -2.25 -16.17
CA LYS A 252 18.85 -3.38 -16.64
C LYS A 252 20.03 -2.93 -17.49
N ALA A 253 19.82 -1.94 -18.37
CA ALA A 253 20.91 -1.39 -19.20
C ALA A 253 22.02 -0.71 -18.39
N ASN A 254 21.72 -0.26 -17.17
CA ASN A 254 22.63 0.44 -16.25
C ASN A 254 23.05 -0.41 -15.04
N ASP A 255 22.75 -1.72 -15.03
CA ASP A 255 23.09 -2.64 -13.93
C ASP A 255 22.50 -2.14 -12.58
N ILE A 256 21.24 -1.73 -12.60
CA ILE A 256 20.46 -1.25 -11.46
C ILE A 256 19.34 -2.26 -11.18
N LEU A 257 19.22 -2.74 -9.92
CA LEU A 257 18.15 -3.64 -9.51
C LEU A 257 16.79 -2.93 -9.50
N TYR A 258 15.74 -3.66 -9.83
CA TYR A 258 14.36 -3.15 -9.77
C TYR A 258 13.59 -3.76 -8.61
N ILE A 259 13.10 -2.91 -7.70
CA ILE A 259 12.25 -3.30 -6.58
C ILE A 259 10.80 -2.92 -6.90
N SER A 260 9.90 -3.91 -6.98
CA SER A 260 8.47 -3.66 -7.04
C SER A 260 7.88 -3.69 -5.63
N ASP A 261 7.41 -2.54 -5.17
CA ASP A 261 6.69 -2.43 -3.89
C ASP A 261 5.23 -2.83 -4.09
N GLU A 262 4.94 -4.10 -3.87
CA GLU A 262 3.58 -4.68 -3.94
C GLU A 262 2.91 -4.79 -2.57
N VAL A 263 3.26 -3.91 -1.65
CA VAL A 263 2.66 -3.86 -0.30
C VAL A 263 1.15 -3.60 -0.38
N VAL A 264 0.67 -2.81 -1.37
CA VAL A 264 -0.76 -2.56 -1.60
C VAL A 264 -1.32 -3.43 -2.71
N THR A 265 -0.63 -3.53 -3.85
CA THR A 265 -1.13 -4.18 -5.06
C THR A 265 -1.16 -5.69 -4.98
N GLY A 266 -0.38 -6.28 -4.08
CA GLY A 266 -0.30 -7.72 -3.89
C GLY A 266 -1.55 -8.36 -3.27
N PHE A 267 -1.63 -9.68 -3.38
CA PHE A 267 -2.67 -10.53 -2.76
C PHE A 267 -4.09 -10.19 -3.19
N GLY A 268 -4.30 -9.99 -4.49
CA GLY A 268 -5.63 -9.93 -5.10
C GLY A 268 -6.17 -8.54 -5.39
N ARG A 269 -5.57 -7.44 -4.90
CA ARG A 269 -6.10 -6.06 -5.03
C ARG A 269 -6.42 -5.66 -6.47
N LEU A 270 -5.60 -6.10 -7.43
CA LEU A 270 -5.78 -5.88 -8.86
C LEU A 270 -6.20 -7.16 -9.62
N GLY A 271 -6.76 -8.15 -8.92
CA GLY A 271 -7.22 -9.41 -9.50
C GLY A 271 -6.14 -10.46 -9.73
N HIS A 272 -4.94 -10.26 -9.20
CA HIS A 272 -3.80 -11.17 -9.28
C HIS A 272 -3.03 -11.21 -7.96
N TYR A 273 -2.30 -12.29 -7.68
CA TYR A 273 -1.46 -12.36 -6.47
C TYR A 273 -0.40 -11.26 -6.47
N PHE A 274 0.24 -11.02 -7.62
CA PHE A 274 1.17 -9.91 -7.83
C PHE A 274 0.85 -9.19 -9.15
N ALA A 275 0.97 -7.87 -9.13
CA ALA A 275 0.60 -7.02 -10.26
C ALA A 275 1.74 -6.85 -11.27
N SER A 276 2.99 -6.99 -10.83
CA SER A 276 4.18 -6.68 -11.63
C SER A 276 4.15 -7.34 -13.01
N GLU A 277 4.02 -8.66 -13.09
CA GLU A 277 3.97 -9.37 -14.37
C GLU A 277 2.56 -9.36 -14.98
N ALA A 278 1.55 -9.74 -14.18
CA ALA A 278 0.21 -9.99 -14.67
C ALA A 278 -0.49 -8.73 -15.20
N VAL A 279 -0.20 -7.54 -14.63
CA VAL A 279 -0.83 -6.26 -15.00
C VAL A 279 0.13 -5.35 -15.76
N PHE A 280 1.41 -5.32 -15.40
CA PHE A 280 2.39 -4.38 -15.93
C PHE A 280 3.48 -5.00 -16.79
N GLY A 281 3.49 -6.33 -16.94
CA GLY A 281 4.39 -7.05 -17.85
C GLY A 281 5.86 -6.99 -17.48
N ILE A 282 6.18 -6.88 -16.18
CA ILE A 282 7.55 -6.83 -15.66
C ILE A 282 7.82 -7.96 -14.67
N VAL A 283 9.03 -8.52 -14.71
CA VAL A 283 9.58 -9.38 -13.66
C VAL A 283 10.69 -8.59 -12.98
N PRO A 284 10.47 -8.09 -11.74
CA PRO A 284 11.46 -7.33 -10.99
C PRO A 284 12.52 -8.26 -10.36
N ASP A 285 13.59 -7.67 -9.81
CA ASP A 285 14.61 -8.42 -9.05
C ASP A 285 14.15 -8.68 -7.61
N ILE A 286 13.34 -7.78 -7.06
CA ILE A 286 12.80 -7.85 -5.69
C ILE A 286 11.31 -7.46 -5.72
N ILE A 287 10.49 -8.21 -4.96
CA ILE A 287 9.14 -7.79 -4.59
C ILE A 287 9.09 -7.59 -3.08
N THR A 288 8.52 -6.47 -2.62
CA THR A 288 8.15 -6.29 -1.22
C THR A 288 6.64 -6.38 -1.06
N SER A 289 6.18 -7.09 -0.03
CA SER A 289 4.76 -7.31 0.22
C SER A 289 4.42 -7.31 1.70
N ALA A 290 3.21 -6.87 2.03
CA ALA A 290 2.65 -6.84 3.38
C ALA A 290 1.11 -6.82 3.28
N LYS A 291 0.42 -6.16 4.21
CA LYS A 291 -1.03 -5.88 4.16
C LYS A 291 -1.87 -7.09 3.75
N GLY A 292 -2.18 -7.20 2.45
CA GLY A 292 -2.97 -8.30 1.89
C GLY A 292 -2.39 -9.69 2.10
N ILE A 293 -1.10 -9.83 2.40
CA ILE A 293 -0.45 -11.14 2.66
C ILE A 293 -1.10 -11.92 3.81
N SER A 294 -1.67 -11.23 4.78
CA SER A 294 -2.43 -11.80 5.91
C SER A 294 -3.82 -11.20 6.05
N SER A 295 -4.24 -10.38 5.08
CA SER A 295 -5.49 -9.60 5.14
C SER A 295 -5.69 -8.84 6.45
N GLY A 296 -4.60 -8.35 7.06
CA GLY A 296 -4.64 -7.58 8.30
C GLY A 296 -4.87 -8.41 9.57
N TYR A 297 -5.11 -9.72 9.47
CA TYR A 297 -5.34 -10.58 10.65
C TYR A 297 -4.10 -10.76 11.52
N GLN A 298 -2.91 -10.69 10.94
CA GLN A 298 -1.64 -10.72 11.67
C GLN A 298 -0.61 -9.78 10.99
N PRO A 299 0.29 -9.16 11.76
CA PRO A 299 1.39 -8.37 11.20
C PRO A 299 2.39 -9.29 10.47
N LEU A 300 2.40 -9.21 9.15
CA LEU A 300 3.24 -10.04 8.28
C LEU A 300 3.69 -9.23 7.06
N SER A 301 4.93 -9.47 6.63
CA SER A 301 5.47 -8.98 5.37
C SER A 301 6.48 -9.96 4.80
N ALA A 302 6.78 -9.82 3.51
CA ALA A 302 7.81 -10.57 2.83
C ALA A 302 8.65 -9.64 1.93
N THR A 303 9.96 -9.82 1.95
CA THR A 303 10.89 -9.37 0.92
C THR A 303 11.26 -10.60 0.11
N ILE A 304 10.95 -10.58 -1.17
CA ILE A 304 11.06 -11.72 -2.08
C ILE A 304 12.12 -11.39 -3.10
N ILE A 305 13.12 -12.23 -3.26
CA ILE A 305 14.25 -12.02 -4.17
C ILE A 305 14.35 -13.11 -5.22
N SER A 306 14.93 -12.78 -6.37
CA SER A 306 15.21 -13.70 -7.45
C SER A 306 16.28 -14.74 -7.07
N GLN A 307 16.30 -15.86 -7.79
CA GLN A 307 17.32 -16.89 -7.66
C GLN A 307 18.73 -16.31 -7.90
N GLU A 308 18.89 -15.41 -8.91
CA GLU A 308 20.18 -14.75 -9.15
C GLU A 308 20.68 -13.98 -7.92
N MET A 309 19.80 -13.22 -7.28
CA MET A 309 20.17 -12.50 -6.07
C MET A 309 20.56 -13.44 -4.93
N TYR A 310 19.78 -14.51 -4.74
CA TYR A 310 20.06 -15.51 -3.72
C TYR A 310 21.42 -16.19 -3.97
N ASP A 311 21.72 -16.59 -5.19
CA ASP A 311 23.00 -17.23 -5.54
C ASP A 311 24.20 -16.35 -5.20
N VAL A 312 24.11 -15.04 -5.50
CA VAL A 312 25.16 -14.08 -5.14
C VAL A 312 25.26 -13.86 -3.63
N MET A 313 24.11 -13.71 -2.96
CA MET A 313 24.08 -13.41 -1.52
C MET A 313 24.48 -14.63 -0.67
N SER A 314 24.32 -15.85 -1.16
CA SER A 314 24.65 -17.09 -0.48
C SER A 314 26.14 -17.49 -0.61
N ILE A 315 26.95 -16.75 -1.38
CA ILE A 315 28.39 -17.00 -1.50
C ILE A 315 29.05 -16.78 -0.12
N PRO A 316 29.77 -17.78 0.44
CA PRO A 316 30.45 -17.61 1.71
C PRO A 316 31.46 -16.46 1.69
N GLN A 317 31.47 -15.65 2.72
CA GLN A 317 32.43 -14.56 2.87
C GLN A 317 33.84 -15.12 3.15
N ALA A 318 34.85 -14.54 2.51
CA ALA A 318 36.25 -14.99 2.67
C ALA A 318 36.79 -14.83 4.10
N ASP A 319 36.26 -13.87 4.86
CA ASP A 319 36.60 -13.60 6.27
C ASP A 319 35.68 -14.32 7.26
N GLY A 320 34.75 -15.15 6.78
CA GLY A 320 33.78 -15.87 7.58
C GLY A 320 32.64 -15.03 8.10
N ALA A 321 32.41 -13.82 7.53
CA ALA A 321 31.27 -12.98 7.89
C ALA A 321 29.93 -13.71 7.61
N LEU A 322 28.98 -13.56 8.51
CA LEU A 322 27.66 -14.13 8.39
C LEU A 322 26.69 -13.12 7.71
N PHE A 323 25.63 -13.64 7.14
CA PHE A 323 24.48 -12.83 6.72
C PHE A 323 23.73 -12.33 7.97
N THR A 324 24.24 -11.23 8.57
CA THR A 324 23.78 -10.70 9.86
C THR A 324 22.66 -9.69 9.70
N THR A 325 21.51 -10.13 9.20
CA THR A 325 20.27 -9.35 9.18
C THR A 325 19.09 -10.21 9.61
N GLY A 326 18.13 -9.62 10.33
CA GLY A 326 16.96 -10.34 10.82
C GLY A 326 16.31 -9.63 11.99
N PHE A 327 15.10 -10.05 12.28
CA PHE A 327 14.27 -9.51 13.36
C PHE A 327 13.80 -10.67 14.24
N THR A 328 13.57 -10.40 15.52
CA THR A 328 13.06 -11.42 16.47
C THR A 328 11.82 -12.13 15.91
N TYR A 329 10.94 -11.42 15.23
CA TYR A 329 9.69 -11.96 14.71
C TYR A 329 9.72 -12.30 13.21
N SER A 330 10.88 -12.42 12.59
CA SER A 330 11.00 -12.94 11.22
C SER A 330 10.43 -14.35 11.15
N GLY A 331 9.48 -14.60 10.25
CA GLY A 331 8.86 -15.92 10.10
C GLY A 331 8.08 -16.39 11.34
N HIS A 332 7.48 -15.46 12.08
CA HIS A 332 6.66 -15.78 13.27
C HIS A 332 5.58 -16.82 12.93
N PRO A 333 5.53 -17.99 13.61
CA PRO A 333 4.69 -19.11 13.18
C PRO A 333 3.20 -18.78 13.10
N VAL A 334 2.68 -17.99 14.04
CA VAL A 334 1.26 -17.59 14.04
C VAL A 334 0.95 -16.64 12.89
N CYS A 335 1.87 -15.72 12.58
CA CYS A 335 1.70 -14.81 11.44
C CYS A 335 1.78 -15.57 10.11
N CYS A 336 2.71 -16.53 10.00
CA CYS A 336 2.83 -17.38 8.81
C CYS A 336 1.61 -18.30 8.63
N ALA A 337 1.05 -18.85 9.72
CA ALA A 337 -0.18 -19.64 9.67
C ALA A 337 -1.38 -18.81 9.18
N ALA A 338 -1.47 -17.54 9.60
CA ALA A 338 -2.46 -16.60 9.06
C ALA A 338 -2.24 -16.34 7.56
N GLY A 339 -0.98 -16.18 7.11
CA GLY A 339 -0.66 -16.02 5.69
C GLY A 339 -1.03 -17.25 4.86
N ILE A 340 -0.78 -18.46 5.36
CA ILE A 340 -1.19 -19.73 4.72
C ILE A 340 -2.72 -19.73 4.56
N LYS A 341 -3.46 -19.53 5.66
CA LYS A 341 -4.93 -19.55 5.63
C LYS A 341 -5.49 -18.47 4.71
N ASN A 342 -4.86 -17.30 4.66
CA ASN A 342 -5.24 -16.22 3.74
C ASN A 342 -5.13 -16.64 2.27
N ILE A 343 -4.04 -17.31 1.89
CA ILE A 343 -3.86 -17.83 0.52
C ILE A 343 -4.91 -18.91 0.23
N GLU A 344 -5.14 -19.84 1.16
CA GLU A 344 -6.18 -20.86 1.01
C GLU A 344 -7.56 -20.25 0.75
N ILE A 345 -7.95 -19.23 1.52
CA ILE A 345 -9.24 -18.53 1.34
C ILE A 345 -9.30 -17.81 -0.01
N ILE A 346 -8.21 -17.13 -0.42
CA ILE A 346 -8.15 -16.44 -1.72
C ILE A 346 -8.33 -17.43 -2.87
N ASP A 347 -7.72 -18.62 -2.78
CA ASP A 347 -7.83 -19.67 -3.80
C ASP A 347 -9.19 -20.36 -3.79
N ASP A 348 -9.65 -20.81 -2.62
CA ASP A 348 -10.90 -21.57 -2.47
C ASP A 348 -12.13 -20.76 -2.92
N GLU A 349 -12.13 -19.46 -2.70
CA GLU A 349 -13.20 -18.54 -3.09
C GLU A 349 -12.95 -17.83 -4.44
N ASP A 350 -11.85 -18.14 -5.13
CA ASP A 350 -11.41 -17.45 -6.36
C ASP A 350 -11.51 -15.92 -6.25
N ILE A 351 -11.02 -15.36 -5.14
CA ILE A 351 -11.11 -13.90 -4.88
C ILE A 351 -10.43 -13.11 -5.99
N CYS A 352 -9.30 -13.60 -6.53
CA CYS A 352 -8.65 -12.95 -7.67
C CYS A 352 -9.55 -12.93 -8.91
N GLY A 353 -10.26 -14.03 -9.20
CA GLY A 353 -11.25 -14.10 -10.28
C GLY A 353 -12.44 -13.19 -10.05
N HIS A 354 -12.93 -13.14 -8.80
CA HIS A 354 -13.98 -12.20 -8.40
C HIS A 354 -13.58 -10.74 -8.67
N VAL A 355 -12.38 -10.33 -8.27
CA VAL A 355 -11.87 -8.98 -8.52
C VAL A 355 -11.75 -8.67 -10.02
N ARG A 356 -11.25 -9.63 -10.83
CA ARG A 356 -11.22 -9.45 -12.30
C ARG A 356 -12.60 -9.29 -12.92
N LYS A 357 -13.62 -9.89 -12.33
CA LYS A 357 -15.01 -9.82 -12.81
C LYS A 357 -15.73 -8.56 -12.31
N VAL A 358 -15.60 -8.24 -11.04
CA VAL A 358 -16.38 -7.18 -10.36
C VAL A 358 -15.63 -5.85 -10.34
N GLY A 359 -14.28 -5.86 -10.37
CA GLY A 359 -13.46 -4.64 -10.39
C GLY A 359 -13.80 -3.66 -11.50
N PRO A 360 -13.94 -4.10 -12.77
CA PRO A 360 -14.38 -3.22 -13.85
C PRO A 360 -15.75 -2.56 -13.62
N TYR A 361 -16.67 -3.24 -12.95
CA TYR A 361 -17.96 -2.67 -12.56
C TYR A 361 -17.78 -1.56 -11.51
N PHE A 362 -16.87 -1.75 -10.54
CA PHE A 362 -16.55 -0.71 -9.56
C PHE A 362 -15.90 0.51 -10.22
N GLU A 363 -14.98 0.30 -11.17
CA GLU A 363 -14.37 1.37 -11.97
C GLU A 363 -15.45 2.14 -12.76
N GLU A 364 -16.37 1.44 -13.43
CA GLU A 364 -17.47 2.04 -14.21
C GLU A 364 -18.39 2.88 -13.31
N LYS A 365 -18.84 2.31 -12.18
CA LYS A 365 -19.74 2.98 -11.24
C LYS A 365 -19.11 4.23 -10.61
N LEU A 366 -17.86 4.15 -10.19
CA LEU A 366 -17.15 5.33 -9.70
C LEU A 366 -16.90 6.34 -10.83
N GLY A 367 -16.66 5.88 -12.04
CA GLY A 367 -16.50 6.73 -13.24
C GLY A 367 -17.68 7.66 -13.49
N GLU A 368 -18.91 7.27 -13.11
CA GLU A 368 -20.10 8.13 -13.20
C GLU A 368 -19.96 9.41 -12.36
N LEU A 369 -19.13 9.42 -11.33
CA LEU A 369 -18.87 10.60 -10.47
C LEU A 369 -18.09 11.70 -11.20
N ASN A 370 -17.44 11.40 -12.34
CA ASN A 370 -16.80 12.41 -13.17
C ASN A 370 -17.78 13.48 -13.70
N ASP A 371 -19.09 13.20 -13.71
CA ASP A 371 -20.10 14.17 -14.13
C ASP A 371 -20.35 15.25 -13.06
N LEU A 372 -19.95 15.03 -11.80
CA LEU A 372 -20.12 15.99 -10.72
C LEU A 372 -19.14 17.17 -10.89
N PRO A 373 -19.60 18.43 -10.71
CA PRO A 373 -18.77 19.62 -10.91
C PRO A 373 -17.48 19.64 -10.07
N LEU A 374 -17.53 19.16 -8.84
CA LEU A 374 -16.40 19.15 -7.92
C LEU A 374 -15.34 18.07 -8.24
N VAL A 375 -15.71 17.03 -9.03
CA VAL A 375 -14.85 15.89 -9.34
C VAL A 375 -14.00 16.19 -10.58
N GLY A 376 -12.70 16.31 -10.40
CA GLY A 376 -11.73 16.53 -11.49
C GLY A 376 -11.36 15.24 -12.21
N GLU A 377 -11.12 14.17 -11.47
CA GLU A 377 -10.78 12.85 -12.01
C GLU A 377 -11.21 11.73 -11.07
N VAL A 378 -11.75 10.66 -11.63
CA VAL A 378 -11.84 9.35 -10.98
C VAL A 378 -10.81 8.44 -11.64
N ARG A 379 -9.90 7.87 -10.85
CA ARG A 379 -8.83 7.00 -11.35
C ARG A 379 -8.59 5.81 -10.45
N GLY A 380 -7.88 4.84 -10.99
CA GLY A 380 -7.50 3.63 -10.28
C GLY A 380 -7.63 2.39 -11.15
N LYS A 381 -7.61 1.23 -10.51
CA LYS A 381 -7.81 -0.06 -11.15
C LYS A 381 -8.43 -1.05 -10.17
N CYS A 382 -9.48 -1.74 -10.61
CA CYS A 382 -10.21 -2.73 -9.80
C CYS A 382 -10.62 -2.17 -8.43
N PHE A 383 -10.13 -2.76 -7.34
CA PHE A 383 -10.46 -2.35 -5.97
C PHE A 383 -9.44 -1.38 -5.35
N MET A 384 -8.78 -0.58 -6.17
CA MET A 384 -7.84 0.46 -5.78
C MET A 384 -8.19 1.74 -6.53
N MET A 385 -9.01 2.63 -5.94
CA MET A 385 -9.66 3.75 -6.60
C MET A 385 -9.48 5.06 -5.85
N CYS A 386 -9.55 6.18 -6.56
CA CYS A 386 -9.48 7.53 -6.02
C CYS A 386 -10.42 8.48 -6.76
N VAL A 387 -11.07 9.36 -6.00
CA VAL A 387 -11.73 10.56 -6.52
C VAL A 387 -10.85 11.76 -6.19
N GLU A 388 -10.47 12.54 -7.18
CA GLU A 388 -9.77 13.80 -7.04
C GLU A 388 -10.75 14.96 -7.18
N ASN A 389 -10.80 15.82 -6.16
CA ASN A 389 -11.71 16.95 -6.10
C ASN A 389 -10.96 18.25 -6.47
N VAL A 390 -11.57 19.09 -7.30
CA VAL A 390 -10.98 20.31 -7.84
C VAL A 390 -11.94 21.50 -7.74
N ALA A 391 -11.41 22.71 -7.67
CA ALA A 391 -12.20 23.93 -7.76
C ALA A 391 -12.69 24.18 -9.19
N ASN A 392 -11.88 23.81 -10.19
CA ASN A 392 -12.17 23.99 -11.59
C ASN A 392 -11.66 22.79 -12.40
N LYS A 393 -12.55 22.14 -13.15
CA LYS A 393 -12.22 20.93 -13.93
C LYS A 393 -11.35 21.21 -15.14
N GLU A 394 -11.49 22.38 -15.78
CA GLU A 394 -10.75 22.73 -16.98
C GLU A 394 -9.29 23.07 -16.65
N THR A 395 -9.07 23.87 -15.63
CA THR A 395 -7.74 24.27 -15.16
C THR A 395 -7.11 23.28 -14.19
N LYS A 396 -7.90 22.36 -13.64
CA LYS A 396 -7.53 21.41 -12.58
C LYS A 396 -7.08 22.12 -11.28
N GLU A 397 -7.50 23.35 -11.09
CA GLU A 397 -7.20 24.15 -9.90
C GLU A 397 -7.79 23.47 -8.66
N LEU A 398 -7.01 23.40 -7.59
CA LEU A 398 -7.44 22.84 -6.32
C LEU A 398 -8.16 23.90 -5.47
N LEU A 399 -9.07 23.46 -4.61
CA LEU A 399 -9.55 24.30 -3.52
C LEU A 399 -8.42 24.57 -2.53
N PRO A 400 -8.43 25.75 -1.82
CA PRO A 400 -7.46 26.02 -0.77
C PRO A 400 -7.40 24.89 0.26
N PRO A 401 -6.19 24.52 0.75
CA PRO A 401 -6.02 23.38 1.67
C PRO A 401 -6.89 23.46 2.95
N GLU A 402 -7.12 24.66 3.46
CA GLU A 402 -7.96 24.93 4.64
C GLU A 402 -9.44 24.57 4.43
N VAL A 403 -9.90 24.46 3.19
CA VAL A 403 -11.27 24.00 2.86
C VAL A 403 -11.43 22.52 3.21
N ASN A 404 -10.34 21.75 3.16
CA ASN A 404 -10.32 20.31 3.48
C ASN A 404 -11.44 19.55 2.78
N VAL A 405 -11.58 19.73 1.46
CA VAL A 405 -12.70 19.19 0.67
C VAL A 405 -12.82 17.68 0.80
N GLY A 406 -11.71 16.94 0.76
CA GLY A 406 -11.72 15.47 0.93
C GLY A 406 -12.21 15.07 2.32
N GLY A 407 -11.83 15.81 3.37
CA GLY A 407 -12.32 15.60 4.74
C GLY A 407 -13.81 15.83 4.87
N ARG A 408 -14.35 16.92 4.28
CA ARG A 408 -15.80 17.18 4.27
C ARG A 408 -16.60 16.09 3.57
N ILE A 409 -16.11 15.59 2.44
CA ILE A 409 -16.74 14.46 1.74
C ILE A 409 -16.70 13.21 2.62
N ALA A 410 -15.57 12.92 3.27
CA ALA A 410 -15.46 11.79 4.18
C ALA A 410 -16.42 11.89 5.37
N ASP A 411 -16.58 13.09 5.96
CA ASP A 411 -17.52 13.35 7.06
C ASP A 411 -18.98 13.14 6.64
N HIS A 412 -19.35 13.57 5.43
CA HIS A 412 -20.70 13.31 4.88
C HIS A 412 -20.90 11.84 4.55
N ALA A 413 -19.91 11.15 3.98
CA ALA A 413 -19.96 9.72 3.69
C ALA A 413 -20.13 8.91 4.98
N GLN A 414 -19.36 9.21 6.01
CA GLN A 414 -19.40 8.52 7.29
C GLN A 414 -20.76 8.69 8.01
N LYS A 415 -21.33 9.89 8.01
CA LYS A 415 -22.71 10.12 8.53
C LYS A 415 -23.75 9.26 7.85
N ASN A 416 -23.47 8.80 6.63
CA ASN A 416 -24.35 7.94 5.83
C ASN A 416 -23.86 6.49 5.78
N GLY A 417 -22.94 6.08 6.65
CA GLY A 417 -22.54 4.69 6.82
C GLY A 417 -21.39 4.22 5.89
N LEU A 418 -20.56 5.12 5.37
CA LEU A 418 -19.42 4.76 4.53
C LEU A 418 -18.15 5.45 5.04
N ILE A 419 -17.10 4.69 5.30
CA ILE A 419 -15.76 5.21 5.60
C ILE A 419 -14.93 5.24 4.31
N VAL A 420 -14.44 6.42 3.93
CA VAL A 420 -13.43 6.62 2.88
C VAL A 420 -12.24 7.39 3.44
N ARG A 421 -11.07 7.25 2.82
CA ARG A 421 -9.87 7.92 3.31
C ARG A 421 -9.65 9.27 2.62
N PRO A 422 -9.78 10.39 3.34
CA PRO A 422 -9.39 11.69 2.80
C PRO A 422 -7.86 11.86 2.83
N LEU A 423 -7.29 12.40 1.74
CA LEU A 423 -5.92 12.90 1.68
C LEU A 423 -5.96 14.27 1.00
N GLY A 424 -6.09 15.34 1.79
CA GLY A 424 -6.26 16.70 1.27
C GLY A 424 -7.51 16.82 0.37
N HIS A 425 -7.30 16.95 -0.93
CA HIS A 425 -8.35 17.03 -1.94
C HIS A 425 -8.80 15.68 -2.51
N LEU A 426 -8.20 14.57 -2.05
CA LEU A 426 -8.45 13.22 -2.53
C LEU A 426 -9.38 12.44 -1.59
N ASN A 427 -10.21 11.56 -2.15
CA ASN A 427 -10.90 10.51 -1.43
C ASN A 427 -10.48 9.16 -1.99
N ILE A 428 -9.80 8.36 -1.18
CA ILE A 428 -9.19 7.09 -1.57
C ILE A 428 -10.05 5.92 -1.09
N MET A 429 -10.16 4.90 -1.93
CA MET A 429 -10.97 3.71 -1.70
C MET A 429 -10.18 2.45 -2.01
N SER A 430 -10.22 1.51 -1.09
CA SER A 430 -9.59 0.19 -1.20
C SER A 430 -10.36 -0.84 -0.36
N PRO A 431 -11.67 -1.02 -0.62
CA PRO A 431 -12.52 -1.86 0.20
C PRO A 431 -12.08 -3.34 0.19
N PRO A 432 -12.63 -4.19 1.07
CA PRO A 432 -12.46 -5.64 0.99
C PRO A 432 -12.81 -6.17 -0.40
N LEU A 433 -12.03 -7.14 -0.89
CA LEU A 433 -12.15 -7.68 -2.25
C LEU A 433 -13.40 -8.55 -2.46
N THR A 434 -14.11 -8.83 -1.40
CA THR A 434 -15.32 -9.66 -1.38
C THR A 434 -16.61 -8.87 -1.64
N MET A 435 -16.54 -7.56 -1.92
CA MET A 435 -17.73 -6.74 -2.21
C MET A 435 -18.50 -7.27 -3.40
N THR A 436 -19.83 -7.31 -3.27
CA THR A 436 -20.74 -7.63 -4.37
C THR A 436 -21.11 -6.39 -5.19
N THR A 437 -21.74 -6.59 -6.36
CA THR A 437 -22.23 -5.48 -7.20
C THR A 437 -23.27 -4.61 -6.48
N GLU A 438 -24.17 -5.23 -5.68
CA GLU A 438 -25.18 -4.51 -4.90
C GLU A 438 -24.53 -3.63 -3.81
N GLN A 439 -23.47 -4.14 -3.17
CA GLN A 439 -22.71 -3.38 -2.19
C GLN A 439 -21.91 -2.24 -2.84
N ILE A 440 -21.44 -2.43 -4.08
CA ILE A 440 -20.81 -1.36 -4.87
C ILE A 440 -21.83 -0.26 -5.19
N ASP A 441 -23.04 -0.61 -5.59
CA ASP A 441 -24.10 0.37 -5.87
C ASP A 441 -24.44 1.20 -4.61
N GLU A 442 -24.57 0.55 -3.45
CA GLU A 442 -24.76 1.22 -2.16
C GLU A 442 -23.59 2.16 -1.84
N PHE A 443 -22.35 1.66 -1.96
CA PHE A 443 -21.12 2.41 -1.74
C PHE A 443 -21.07 3.69 -2.58
N VAL A 444 -21.22 3.54 -3.90
CA VAL A 444 -21.15 4.65 -4.85
C VAL A 444 -22.30 5.64 -4.65
N GLY A 445 -23.49 5.15 -4.32
CA GLY A 445 -24.64 5.99 -3.98
C GLY A 445 -24.38 6.89 -2.77
N ILE A 446 -23.80 6.34 -1.69
CA ILE A 446 -23.44 7.12 -0.49
C ILE A 446 -22.34 8.14 -0.83
N LEU A 447 -21.29 7.73 -1.55
CA LEU A 447 -20.18 8.62 -1.92
C LEU A 447 -20.65 9.77 -2.80
N LYS A 448 -21.51 9.50 -3.79
CA LYS A 448 -22.13 10.51 -4.64
C LYS A 448 -22.89 11.55 -3.80
N GLY A 449 -23.78 11.09 -2.93
CA GLY A 449 -24.55 11.98 -2.03
C GLY A 449 -23.65 12.80 -1.12
N ALA A 450 -22.51 12.24 -0.66
CA ALA A 450 -21.53 12.96 0.15
C ALA A 450 -20.81 14.06 -0.65
N ILE A 451 -20.46 13.82 -1.90
CA ILE A 451 -19.88 14.82 -2.79
C ILE A 451 -20.90 15.95 -3.08
N GLU A 452 -22.14 15.59 -3.44
CA GLU A 452 -23.22 16.56 -3.68
C GLU A 452 -23.52 17.44 -2.46
N ALA A 453 -23.60 16.83 -1.26
CA ALA A 453 -23.78 17.58 -0.01
C ALA A 453 -22.60 18.54 0.27
N THR A 454 -21.37 18.11 -0.02
CA THR A 454 -20.19 18.97 0.11
C THR A 454 -20.23 20.13 -0.89
N GLN A 455 -20.66 19.91 -2.13
CA GLN A 455 -20.85 20.97 -3.12
C GLN A 455 -21.85 22.04 -2.61
N ASP A 456 -23.01 21.59 -2.09
CA ASP A 456 -24.02 22.49 -1.53
C ASP A 456 -23.49 23.30 -0.35
N ASP A 457 -22.69 22.70 0.53
CA ASP A 457 -22.06 23.38 1.64
C ASP A 457 -21.08 24.45 1.15
N LEU A 458 -20.21 24.13 0.20
CA LEU A 458 -19.21 25.06 -0.35
C LEU A 458 -19.84 26.25 -1.06
N VAL A 459 -20.94 26.02 -1.79
CA VAL A 459 -21.71 27.10 -2.45
C VAL A 459 -22.39 27.98 -1.40
N ARG A 460 -23.04 27.37 -0.40
CA ARG A 460 -23.72 28.12 0.69
C ARG A 460 -22.74 28.99 1.49
N GLU A 461 -21.51 28.51 1.70
CA GLU A 461 -20.45 29.23 2.39
C GLU A 461 -19.76 30.28 1.52
N GLY A 462 -20.05 30.33 0.23
CA GLY A 462 -19.41 31.24 -0.74
C GLY A 462 -17.92 30.91 -1.02
N VAL A 463 -17.52 29.70 -0.73
CA VAL A 463 -16.13 29.22 -0.94
C VAL A 463 -15.91 28.75 -2.37
N TRP A 464 -16.97 28.29 -3.02
CA TRP A 464 -16.96 27.76 -4.38
C TRP A 464 -18.25 28.16 -5.13
N ASN A 465 -18.16 28.38 -6.44
CA ASN A 465 -19.29 28.90 -7.22
C ASN A 465 -19.95 27.89 -8.16
N GLY A 466 -19.52 26.62 -8.14
CA GLY A 466 -20.00 25.56 -9.00
C GLY A 466 -19.26 25.41 -10.31
#